data_068cb0fae013bc1477a1b8dfc0623fb8
#
_entry.id   068cb0fae013bc1477a1b8dfc0623fb8
#
_cell.length_a   1.000
_cell.length_b   1.000
_cell.length_c   1.000
_cell.angle_alpha   90.00
_cell.angle_beta   90.00
_cell.angle_gamma   90.00
#
_symmetry.space_group_name_H-M   'P 1'
#
loop_
_entity.id
_entity.type
_entity.pdbx_description
1 polymer ?
#
loop_
_entity_poly.entity_id
_entity_poly.type
_entity_poly.pdbx_seq_one_letter_code
_entity_poly.pdbx_strand_id
1 'polypeptide(L)'
;MFTRSNDVVTMFLSFQLAFTSIVLNIVIIIVTIIRLIVPFPERIPTSDDGWEFANTQVAQSIGIMAFAYMCHHNSFLIYDSLENNTQERWSMVTHLSVIFAMVCTLIFGITGYATFTGFTQGDLLENYCANDDLVNVVRFVFALTIMLTYPIECFVVREVIENAIFANTQPQPLKRHIIETVIIVILTVIISMATDCLGIVLQVNGVLAAAPLAFIIPPFCVMRLQQEAVFSLKNIPCILISLFGIVVMVVGVVMTILDIVNGITCSHGEEMPYCMTGNTTLSTAHAYLNTSSRHTTTPAFT
;
A
#
# COMPACT_ATOMS: atom_id res chain seq x y z
N MET A 1 19.16 -18.14 18.31
CA MET A 1 20.55 -18.34 17.87
C MET A 1 20.50 -19.27 16.67
N PHE A 2 20.28 -18.70 15.48
CA PHE A 2 20.29 -19.47 14.22
C PHE A 2 21.72 -19.91 13.94
N THR A 3 21.91 -21.10 13.42
CA THR A 3 23.22 -21.62 13.06
C THR A 3 23.77 -20.81 11.88
N ARG A 4 24.88 -20.13 12.08
CA ARG A 4 25.56 -19.15 11.20
C ARG A 4 25.63 -19.51 9.70
N SER A 5 25.48 -20.78 9.34
CA SER A 5 25.47 -21.25 7.94
C SER A 5 24.11 -21.09 7.25
N ASN A 6 23.01 -21.31 7.99
CA ASN A 6 21.66 -21.15 7.43
C ASN A 6 21.27 -19.66 7.28
N ASP A 7 21.81 -18.81 8.14
CA ASP A 7 21.55 -17.36 8.11
C ASP A 7 22.09 -16.70 6.84
N VAL A 8 23.29 -17.09 6.38
CA VAL A 8 23.90 -16.55 5.17
C VAL A 8 23.09 -16.95 3.92
N VAL A 9 22.64 -18.20 3.82
CA VAL A 9 21.84 -18.67 2.69
C VAL A 9 20.47 -17.97 2.67
N THR A 10 19.82 -17.84 3.82
CA THR A 10 18.52 -17.18 3.93
C THR A 10 18.63 -15.69 3.59
N MET A 11 19.69 -15.03 4.06
CA MET A 11 19.95 -13.62 3.78
C MET A 11 20.24 -13.38 2.29
N PHE A 12 21.05 -14.26 1.67
CA PHE A 12 21.34 -14.20 0.24
C PHE A 12 20.07 -14.41 -0.59
N LEU A 13 19.25 -15.39 -0.23
CA LEU A 13 17.99 -15.68 -0.91
C LEU A 13 17.02 -14.48 -0.79
N SER A 14 16.88 -13.91 0.40
CA SER A 14 16.04 -12.73 0.63
C SER A 14 16.50 -11.53 -0.20
N PHE A 15 17.81 -11.31 -0.31
CA PHE A 15 18.38 -10.26 -1.15
C PHE A 15 18.05 -10.49 -2.65
N GLN A 16 18.19 -11.73 -3.15
CA GLN A 16 17.86 -12.06 -4.53
C GLN A 16 16.37 -11.85 -4.83
N LEU A 17 15.50 -12.25 -3.92
CA LEU A 17 14.06 -12.05 -4.05
C LEU A 17 13.68 -10.56 -4.05
N ALA A 18 14.24 -9.78 -3.14
CA ALA A 18 14.01 -8.34 -3.08
C ALA A 18 14.53 -7.62 -4.33
N PHE A 19 15.74 -7.94 -4.78
CA PHE A 19 16.31 -7.35 -6.00
C PHE A 19 15.46 -7.68 -7.24
N THR A 20 15.04 -8.94 -7.39
CA THR A 20 14.16 -9.37 -8.49
C THR A 20 12.84 -8.61 -8.44
N SER A 21 12.24 -8.46 -7.27
CA SER A 21 11.00 -7.70 -7.09
C SER A 21 11.15 -6.22 -7.51
N ILE A 22 12.26 -5.57 -7.16
CA ILE A 22 12.54 -4.18 -7.59
C ILE A 22 12.62 -4.09 -9.12
N VAL A 23 13.33 -5.00 -9.77
CA VAL A 23 13.45 -5.03 -11.24
C VAL A 23 12.07 -5.21 -11.89
N LEU A 24 11.23 -6.11 -11.36
CA LEU A 24 9.87 -6.32 -11.86
C LEU A 24 8.98 -5.08 -11.68
N ASN A 25 9.09 -4.38 -10.55
CA ASN A 25 8.37 -3.12 -10.34
C ASN A 25 8.80 -2.03 -11.33
N ILE A 26 10.09 -1.94 -11.66
CA ILE A 26 10.56 -1.00 -12.69
C ILE A 26 9.95 -1.35 -14.07
N VAL A 27 9.82 -2.64 -14.41
CA VAL A 27 9.16 -3.07 -15.65
C VAL A 27 7.70 -2.61 -15.67
N ILE A 28 6.96 -2.73 -14.55
CA ILE A 28 5.59 -2.25 -14.43
C ILE A 28 5.51 -0.74 -14.72
N ILE A 29 6.39 0.04 -14.11
CA ILE A 29 6.45 1.51 -14.32
C ILE A 29 6.75 1.85 -15.79
N ILE A 30 7.69 1.15 -16.42
CA ILE A 30 8.01 1.36 -17.83
C ILE A 30 6.79 1.10 -18.72
N VAL A 31 6.04 0.04 -18.47
CA VAL A 31 4.84 -0.27 -19.25
C VAL A 31 3.74 0.77 -19.04
N THR A 32 3.54 1.28 -17.82
CA THR A 32 2.57 2.37 -17.59
C THR A 32 2.97 3.64 -18.35
N ILE A 33 4.27 3.98 -18.42
CA ILE A 33 4.76 5.09 -19.24
C ILE A 33 4.51 4.83 -20.74
N ILE A 34 4.75 3.61 -21.21
CA ILE A 34 4.47 3.25 -22.62
C ILE A 34 2.98 3.43 -22.91
N ARG A 35 2.09 3.02 -22.01
CA ARG A 35 0.64 3.17 -22.17
C ARG A 35 0.14 4.62 -22.08
N LEU A 36 0.83 5.48 -21.37
CA LEU A 36 0.58 6.93 -21.41
C LEU A 36 0.91 7.51 -22.79
N ILE A 37 1.99 7.06 -23.44
CA ILE A 37 2.43 7.56 -24.76
C ILE A 37 1.60 6.93 -25.89
N VAL A 38 1.31 5.63 -25.76
CA VAL A 38 0.53 4.83 -26.73
C VAL A 38 -0.70 4.26 -26.01
N PRO A 39 -1.77 5.06 -25.85
CA PRO A 39 -2.97 4.65 -25.12
C PRO A 39 -3.67 3.49 -25.83
N PHE A 40 -4.25 2.58 -25.04
CA PHE A 40 -5.10 1.50 -25.50
C PHE A 40 -6.30 1.35 -24.54
N PRO A 41 -7.55 1.47 -25.03
CA PRO A 41 -7.97 1.87 -26.39
C PRO A 41 -7.52 3.30 -26.76
N GLU A 42 -7.53 3.65 -28.03
CA GLU A 42 -7.01 4.94 -28.54
C GLU A 42 -7.70 6.18 -27.92
N ARG A 43 -8.88 6.02 -27.34
CA ARG A 43 -9.63 7.10 -26.68
C ARG A 43 -10.15 6.65 -25.33
N ILE A 44 -9.42 7.02 -24.29
CA ILE A 44 -9.92 6.97 -22.93
C ILE A 44 -10.66 8.29 -22.68
N PRO A 45 -11.94 8.29 -22.24
CA PRO A 45 -12.66 9.51 -21.96
C PRO A 45 -11.96 10.28 -20.82
N THR A 46 -11.79 11.58 -21.00
CA THR A 46 -11.25 12.45 -19.95
C THR A 46 -12.40 12.99 -19.11
N SER A 47 -12.24 13.03 -17.80
CA SER A 47 -13.17 13.68 -16.88
C SER A 47 -12.89 15.19 -16.82
N ASP A 48 -13.92 16.03 -16.97
CA ASP A 48 -13.78 17.47 -16.88
C ASP A 48 -13.31 17.93 -15.48
N ASP A 49 -13.70 17.19 -14.42
CA ASP A 49 -13.35 17.46 -13.02
C ASP A 49 -12.07 16.72 -12.57
N GLY A 50 -11.36 16.07 -13.49
CA GLY A 50 -10.23 15.18 -13.17
C GLY A 50 -9.02 15.87 -12.56
N TRP A 51 -8.92 17.21 -12.66
CA TRP A 51 -7.77 17.97 -12.18
C TRP A 51 -8.09 18.84 -10.96
N GLU A 52 -9.10 18.49 -10.18
CA GLU A 52 -9.33 19.14 -8.90
C GLU A 52 -8.17 18.90 -7.93
N PHE A 53 -7.68 19.97 -7.28
CA PHE A 53 -6.50 19.92 -6.41
C PHE A 53 -6.72 19.05 -5.16
N ALA A 54 -7.91 19.06 -4.59
CA ALA A 54 -8.24 18.28 -3.40
C ALA A 54 -9.75 18.01 -3.33
N ASN A 55 -10.09 16.82 -2.86
CA ASN A 55 -11.45 16.42 -2.57
C ASN A 55 -11.58 15.87 -1.13
N THR A 56 -12.75 15.39 -0.74
CA THR A 56 -13.03 14.86 0.59
C THR A 56 -12.23 13.58 0.93
N GLN A 57 -11.63 12.92 -0.05
CA GLN A 57 -10.89 11.66 0.12
C GLN A 57 -9.40 11.85 0.46
N VAL A 58 -8.95 13.09 0.70
CA VAL A 58 -7.53 13.38 1.03
C VAL A 58 -7.03 12.59 2.23
N ALA A 59 -7.85 12.44 3.28
CA ALA A 59 -7.43 11.70 4.48
C ALA A 59 -7.19 10.22 4.21
N GLN A 60 -8.02 9.58 3.36
CA GLN A 60 -7.83 8.20 2.92
C GLN A 60 -6.56 8.07 2.08
N SER A 61 -6.33 9.01 1.16
CA SER A 61 -5.13 9.04 0.34
C SER A 61 -3.86 9.16 1.19
N ILE A 62 -3.86 9.97 2.24
CA ILE A 62 -2.76 10.06 3.21
C ILE A 62 -2.56 8.72 3.92
N GLY A 63 -3.63 8.04 4.32
CA GLY A 63 -3.57 6.71 4.93
C GLY A 63 -2.95 5.68 4.00
N ILE A 64 -3.38 5.63 2.73
CA ILE A 64 -2.82 4.73 1.71
C ILE A 64 -1.33 5.03 1.49
N MET A 65 -0.94 6.31 1.39
CA MET A 65 0.47 6.70 1.24
C MET A 65 1.29 6.35 2.47
N ALA A 66 0.74 6.53 3.68
CA ALA A 66 1.40 6.08 4.91
C ALA A 66 1.66 4.57 4.91
N PHE A 67 0.71 3.78 4.40
CA PHE A 67 0.87 2.33 4.22
C PHE A 67 1.94 2.00 3.16
N ALA A 68 1.92 2.69 2.02
CA ALA A 68 2.88 2.46 0.93
C ALA A 68 4.35 2.71 1.36
N TYR A 69 4.58 3.66 2.29
CA TYR A 69 5.91 3.95 2.83
C TYR A 69 6.20 3.30 4.19
N MET A 70 5.32 2.42 4.66
CA MET A 70 5.48 1.78 5.97
C MET A 70 6.57 0.71 5.93
N CYS A 71 7.74 1.02 6.47
CA CYS A 71 8.84 0.06 6.65
C CYS A 71 9.19 -0.17 8.14
N HIS A 72 8.40 0.41 9.06
CA HIS A 72 8.72 0.46 10.49
C HIS A 72 8.79 -0.94 11.13
N HIS A 73 7.92 -1.86 10.74
CA HIS A 73 7.87 -3.23 11.26
C HIS A 73 9.11 -4.07 10.89
N ASN A 74 9.75 -3.76 9.76
CA ASN A 74 10.96 -4.45 9.28
C ASN A 74 12.26 -3.75 9.72
N SER A 75 12.19 -2.52 10.24
CA SER A 75 13.35 -1.66 10.48
C SER A 75 14.38 -2.29 11.40
N PHE A 76 13.95 -2.91 12.51
CA PHE A 76 14.87 -3.54 13.46
C PHE A 76 15.58 -4.76 12.87
N LEU A 77 14.86 -5.60 12.13
CA LEU A 77 15.43 -6.78 11.48
C LEU A 77 16.48 -6.40 10.41
N ILE A 78 16.19 -5.36 9.63
CA ILE A 78 17.10 -4.86 8.60
C ILE A 78 18.32 -4.17 9.27
N TYR A 79 18.11 -3.40 10.33
CA TYR A 79 19.20 -2.76 11.08
C TYR A 79 20.19 -3.79 11.66
N ASP A 80 19.68 -4.87 12.27
CA ASP A 80 20.49 -5.94 12.82
C ASP A 80 21.26 -6.74 11.75
N SER A 81 20.73 -6.81 10.52
CA SER A 81 21.38 -7.47 9.39
C SER A 81 22.46 -6.61 8.71
N LEU A 82 22.53 -5.32 9.05
CA LEU A 82 23.46 -4.39 8.42
C LEU A 82 24.89 -4.63 8.90
N GLU A 83 25.81 -4.83 7.98
CA GLU A 83 27.25 -4.94 8.30
C GLU A 83 27.77 -3.63 8.88
N ASN A 84 28.38 -3.68 10.07
CA ASN A 84 28.77 -2.51 10.87
C ASN A 84 27.59 -1.55 11.09
N ASN A 85 26.54 -2.01 11.77
CA ASN A 85 25.29 -1.33 12.05
C ASN A 85 25.48 -0.05 12.90
N THR A 86 25.88 1.02 12.24
CA THR A 86 25.99 2.35 12.84
C THR A 86 24.77 3.18 12.50
N GLN A 87 24.41 4.12 13.37
CA GLN A 87 23.30 5.05 13.14
C GLN A 87 23.46 5.86 11.86
N GLU A 88 24.68 6.19 11.49
CA GLU A 88 25.00 6.96 10.29
C GLU A 88 24.72 6.14 9.01
N ARG A 89 25.18 4.89 8.98
CA ARG A 89 24.88 3.98 7.86
C ARG A 89 23.39 3.68 7.72
N TRP A 90 22.72 3.46 8.85
CA TRP A 90 21.28 3.26 8.86
C TRP A 90 20.53 4.46 8.27
N SER A 91 20.88 5.67 8.69
CA SER A 91 20.30 6.90 8.16
C SER A 91 20.49 7.03 6.65
N MET A 92 21.70 6.74 6.14
CA MET A 92 21.98 6.78 4.70
C MET A 92 21.12 5.77 3.94
N VAL A 93 21.07 4.51 4.38
CA VAL A 93 20.29 3.45 3.74
C VAL A 93 18.80 3.82 3.71
N THR A 94 18.27 4.29 4.84
CA THR A 94 16.85 4.69 4.95
C THR A 94 16.53 5.86 4.02
N HIS A 95 17.33 6.91 4.00
CA HIS A 95 17.09 8.07 3.13
C HIS A 95 17.13 7.68 1.65
N LEU A 96 18.13 6.90 1.23
CA LEU A 96 18.25 6.47 -0.15
C LEU A 96 17.07 5.59 -0.58
N SER A 97 16.65 4.65 0.27
CA SER A 97 15.53 3.76 -0.01
C SER A 97 14.21 4.53 -0.12
N VAL A 98 13.95 5.47 0.80
CA VAL A 98 12.71 6.27 0.78
C VAL A 98 12.68 7.21 -0.42
N ILE A 99 13.80 7.87 -0.77
CA ILE A 99 13.87 8.73 -1.95
C ILE A 99 13.64 7.92 -3.22
N PHE A 100 14.26 6.74 -3.34
CA PHE A 100 14.07 5.86 -4.50
C PHE A 100 12.60 5.42 -4.62
N ALA A 101 12.00 4.96 -3.52
CA ALA A 101 10.58 4.59 -3.49
C ALA A 101 9.68 5.76 -3.86
N MET A 102 9.96 6.97 -3.33
CA MET A 102 9.21 8.18 -3.64
C MET A 102 9.26 8.51 -5.13
N VAL A 103 10.41 8.45 -5.76
CA VAL A 103 10.54 8.72 -7.20
C VAL A 103 9.75 7.69 -8.01
N CYS A 104 9.86 6.41 -7.69
CA CYS A 104 9.11 5.34 -8.37
C CYS A 104 7.60 5.51 -8.21
N THR A 105 7.11 5.77 -7.02
CA THR A 105 5.67 5.97 -6.77
C THR A 105 5.12 7.24 -7.40
N LEU A 106 5.89 8.32 -7.44
CA LEU A 106 5.50 9.55 -8.14
C LEU A 106 5.37 9.31 -9.65
N ILE A 107 6.35 8.67 -10.27
CA ILE A 107 6.29 8.35 -11.70
C ILE A 107 5.07 7.48 -11.99
N PHE A 108 4.88 6.40 -11.23
CA PHE A 108 3.74 5.51 -11.40
C PHE A 108 2.40 6.21 -11.21
N GLY A 109 2.25 6.99 -10.13
CA GLY A 109 1.02 7.70 -9.82
C GLY A 109 0.69 8.79 -10.84
N ILE A 110 1.68 9.59 -11.27
CA ILE A 110 1.49 10.63 -12.27
C ILE A 110 1.13 10.01 -13.63
N THR A 111 1.83 8.96 -14.06
CA THR A 111 1.55 8.30 -15.34
C THR A 111 0.18 7.64 -15.36
N GLY A 112 -0.20 6.95 -14.29
CA GLY A 112 -1.51 6.32 -14.16
C GLY A 112 -2.64 7.34 -14.13
N TYR A 113 -2.51 8.38 -13.31
CA TYR A 113 -3.52 9.44 -13.22
C TYR A 113 -3.64 10.26 -14.51
N ALA A 114 -2.53 10.57 -15.17
CA ALA A 114 -2.55 11.26 -16.45
C ALA A 114 -3.22 10.44 -17.57
N THR A 115 -3.19 9.10 -17.45
CA THR A 115 -3.84 8.21 -18.42
C THR A 115 -5.35 8.16 -18.21
N PHE A 116 -5.83 8.02 -16.97
CA PHE A 116 -7.23 7.72 -16.66
C PHE A 116 -8.00 8.87 -16.00
N THR A 117 -7.30 9.89 -15.49
CA THR A 117 -7.90 11.05 -14.80
C THR A 117 -8.93 10.66 -13.74
N GLY A 118 -10.16 11.14 -13.79
CA GLY A 118 -11.23 10.84 -12.84
C GLY A 118 -11.73 9.39 -12.83
N PHE A 119 -11.31 8.56 -13.78
CA PHE A 119 -11.66 7.12 -13.81
C PHE A 119 -10.65 6.24 -13.08
N THR A 120 -9.58 6.83 -12.49
CA THR A 120 -8.53 6.05 -11.81
C THR A 120 -9.12 5.25 -10.64
N GLN A 121 -8.95 3.93 -10.69
CA GLN A 121 -9.38 3.00 -9.64
C GLN A 121 -8.32 2.87 -8.53
N GLY A 122 -8.72 2.27 -7.42
CA GLY A 122 -7.79 1.92 -6.33
C GLY A 122 -6.73 0.90 -6.73
N ASP A 123 -7.01 0.04 -7.71
CA ASP A 123 -6.02 -0.74 -8.46
C ASP A 123 -5.91 -0.18 -9.88
N LEU A 124 -4.78 0.46 -10.17
CA LEU A 124 -4.54 1.05 -11.49
C LEU A 124 -4.55 0.00 -12.61
N LEU A 125 -4.16 -1.23 -12.34
CA LEU A 125 -4.13 -2.29 -13.36
C LEU A 125 -5.54 -2.74 -13.79
N GLU A 126 -6.56 -2.53 -12.97
CA GLU A 126 -7.94 -2.79 -13.34
C GLU A 126 -8.49 -1.78 -14.35
N ASN A 127 -7.90 -0.58 -14.43
CA ASN A 127 -8.29 0.43 -15.40
C ASN A 127 -7.97 0.04 -16.85
N TYR A 128 -7.02 -0.84 -17.08
CA TYR A 128 -6.66 -1.27 -18.42
C TYR A 128 -7.59 -2.39 -18.93
N CYS A 129 -7.87 -2.39 -20.23
CA CYS A 129 -8.76 -3.37 -20.84
C CYS A 129 -8.20 -4.81 -20.80
N ALA A 130 -9.09 -5.81 -20.76
CA ALA A 130 -8.70 -7.22 -20.71
C ALA A 130 -7.99 -7.72 -21.98
N ASN A 131 -8.26 -7.08 -23.14
CA ASN A 131 -7.63 -7.39 -24.42
C ASN A 131 -6.26 -6.70 -24.62
N ASP A 132 -5.74 -6.03 -23.60
CA ASP A 132 -4.39 -5.46 -23.66
C ASP A 132 -3.35 -6.51 -23.24
N ASP A 133 -2.76 -7.20 -24.20
CA ASP A 133 -1.76 -8.25 -23.97
C ASP A 133 -0.55 -7.73 -23.18
N LEU A 134 -0.12 -6.49 -23.43
CA LEU A 134 1.02 -5.91 -22.74
C LEU A 134 0.71 -5.71 -21.24
N VAL A 135 -0.48 -5.23 -20.92
CA VAL A 135 -0.89 -5.06 -19.52
C VAL A 135 -1.20 -6.40 -18.85
N ASN A 136 -1.69 -7.40 -19.59
CA ASN A 136 -1.87 -8.74 -19.04
C ASN A 136 -0.54 -9.37 -18.60
N VAL A 137 0.54 -9.14 -19.36
CA VAL A 137 1.88 -9.50 -18.91
C VAL A 137 2.27 -8.75 -17.62
N VAL A 138 1.95 -7.47 -17.53
CA VAL A 138 2.22 -6.67 -16.31
C VAL A 138 1.42 -7.19 -15.10
N ARG A 139 0.15 -7.56 -15.27
CA ARG A 139 -0.65 -8.20 -14.21
C ARG A 139 0.00 -9.47 -13.69
N PHE A 140 0.51 -10.31 -14.62
CA PHE A 140 1.26 -11.51 -14.24
C PHE A 140 2.56 -11.17 -13.50
N VAL A 141 3.32 -10.20 -14.00
CA VAL A 141 4.56 -9.71 -13.35
C VAL A 141 4.26 -9.17 -11.95
N PHE A 142 3.16 -8.42 -11.78
CA PHE A 142 2.73 -7.91 -10.47
C PHE A 142 2.38 -9.04 -9.49
N ALA A 143 1.62 -10.05 -9.95
CA ALA A 143 1.33 -11.24 -9.14
C ALA A 143 2.61 -11.96 -8.72
N LEU A 144 3.58 -12.10 -9.62
CA LEU A 144 4.88 -12.69 -9.31
C LEU A 144 5.65 -11.85 -8.27
N THR A 145 5.61 -10.53 -8.38
CA THR A 145 6.24 -9.62 -7.39
C THR A 145 5.67 -9.84 -5.98
N ILE A 146 4.33 -9.96 -5.87
CA ILE A 146 3.68 -10.24 -4.59
C ILE A 146 4.11 -11.62 -4.06
N MET A 147 4.15 -12.64 -4.89
CA MET A 147 4.62 -13.98 -4.49
C MET A 147 6.06 -13.99 -3.96
N LEU A 148 6.93 -13.15 -4.52
CA LEU A 148 8.32 -13.03 -4.08
C LEU A 148 8.49 -12.26 -2.78
N THR A 149 7.62 -11.28 -2.49
CA THR A 149 7.69 -10.45 -1.28
C THR A 149 6.92 -11.05 -0.10
N TYR A 150 5.85 -11.81 -0.34
CA TYR A 150 5.02 -12.43 0.69
C TYR A 150 5.78 -13.23 1.76
N PRO A 151 6.80 -14.06 1.43
CA PRO A 151 7.54 -14.80 2.45
C PRO A 151 8.25 -13.91 3.46
N ILE A 152 8.71 -12.71 3.05
CA ILE A 152 9.39 -11.75 3.93
C ILE A 152 8.39 -11.20 4.96
N GLU A 153 7.21 -10.80 4.51
CA GLU A 153 6.15 -10.30 5.39
C GLU A 153 5.64 -11.40 6.34
N CYS A 154 5.45 -12.62 5.84
CA CYS A 154 5.08 -13.77 6.66
C CYS A 154 6.12 -14.08 7.75
N PHE A 155 7.40 -13.92 7.44
CA PHE A 155 8.49 -14.09 8.40
C PHE A 155 8.37 -13.06 9.54
N VAL A 156 8.13 -11.79 9.23
CA VAL A 156 7.99 -10.72 10.23
C VAL A 156 6.78 -10.96 11.14
N VAL A 157 5.62 -11.30 10.57
CA VAL A 157 4.42 -11.61 11.35
C VAL A 157 4.69 -12.75 12.32
N ARG A 158 5.35 -13.82 11.87
CA ARG A 158 5.70 -14.95 12.72
C ARG A 158 6.67 -14.55 13.83
N GLU A 159 7.69 -13.75 13.52
CA GLU A 159 8.65 -13.26 14.52
C GLU A 159 7.95 -12.43 15.62
N VAL A 160 6.98 -11.61 15.23
CA VAL A 160 6.16 -10.85 16.19
C VAL A 160 5.31 -11.77 17.06
N ILE A 161 4.68 -12.79 16.49
CA ILE A 161 3.86 -13.76 17.22
C ILE A 161 4.73 -14.56 18.22
N GLU A 162 5.89 -15.04 17.77
CA GLU A 162 6.84 -15.77 18.63
C GLU A 162 7.31 -14.91 19.81
N ASN A 163 7.68 -13.67 19.57
CA ASN A 163 8.16 -12.77 20.61
C ASN A 163 7.03 -12.34 21.56
N ALA A 164 5.80 -12.18 21.07
CA ALA A 164 4.67 -11.74 21.88
C ALA A 164 4.07 -12.89 22.75
N ILE A 165 3.96 -14.10 22.19
CA ILE A 165 3.23 -15.20 22.82
C ILE A 165 4.19 -16.22 23.43
N PHE A 166 5.32 -16.51 22.79
CA PHE A 166 6.21 -17.62 23.13
C PHE A 166 7.61 -17.18 23.59
N ALA A 167 7.77 -15.93 24.04
CA ALA A 167 9.06 -15.37 24.45
C ALA A 167 9.88 -16.25 25.42
N ASN A 168 9.20 -17.04 26.26
CA ASN A 168 9.82 -17.88 27.29
C ASN A 168 10.05 -19.34 26.85
N THR A 169 9.72 -19.72 25.62
CA THR A 169 9.75 -21.11 25.12
C THR A 169 10.70 -21.30 23.94
N GLN A 170 11.93 -20.84 24.08
CA GLN A 170 13.00 -21.04 23.10
C GLN A 170 13.79 -22.33 23.38
N PRO A 171 14.25 -23.08 22.36
CA PRO A 171 14.18 -22.83 20.91
C PRO A 171 12.84 -23.23 20.30
N GLN A 172 12.52 -22.61 19.14
CA GLN A 172 11.28 -22.83 18.41
C GLN A 172 11.25 -24.25 17.83
N PRO A 173 10.30 -25.12 18.19
CA PRO A 173 10.18 -26.44 17.58
C PRO A 173 9.63 -26.35 16.16
N LEU A 174 10.15 -27.17 15.24
CA LEU A 174 9.75 -27.18 13.83
C LEU A 174 8.22 -27.31 13.62
N LYS A 175 7.56 -28.09 14.49
CA LYS A 175 6.09 -28.26 14.43
C LYS A 175 5.35 -26.93 14.63
N ARG A 176 5.76 -26.12 15.62
CA ARG A 176 5.14 -24.81 15.91
C ARG A 176 5.36 -23.87 14.72
N HIS A 177 6.57 -23.80 14.19
CA HIS A 177 6.92 -23.04 13.02
C HIS A 177 6.00 -23.33 11.82
N ILE A 178 5.75 -24.64 11.53
CA ILE A 178 4.87 -25.05 10.43
C ILE A 178 3.42 -24.64 10.71
N ILE A 179 2.92 -24.91 11.93
CA ILE A 179 1.54 -24.60 12.31
C ILE A 179 1.26 -23.09 12.20
N GLU A 180 2.14 -22.24 12.74
CA GLU A 180 2.00 -20.78 12.65
C GLU A 180 1.98 -20.30 11.19
N THR A 181 2.90 -20.79 10.36
CA THR A 181 2.93 -20.45 8.94
C THR A 181 1.64 -20.85 8.23
N VAL A 182 1.15 -22.08 8.47
CA VAL A 182 -0.10 -22.57 7.87
C VAL A 182 -1.30 -21.73 8.32
N ILE A 183 -1.38 -21.38 9.61
CA ILE A 183 -2.47 -20.54 10.13
C ILE A 183 -2.42 -19.15 9.48
N ILE A 184 -1.25 -18.51 9.39
CA ILE A 184 -1.10 -17.20 8.77
C ILE A 184 -1.56 -17.25 7.30
N VAL A 185 -1.10 -18.24 6.53
CA VAL A 185 -1.47 -18.40 5.11
C VAL A 185 -2.97 -18.63 4.96
N ILE A 186 -3.59 -19.51 5.77
CA ILE A 186 -5.03 -19.75 5.71
C ILE A 186 -5.81 -18.47 6.02
N LEU A 187 -5.43 -17.73 7.07
CA LEU A 187 -6.10 -16.49 7.44
C LEU A 187 -5.98 -15.42 6.34
N THR A 188 -4.80 -15.27 5.74
CA THR A 188 -4.62 -14.31 4.65
C THR A 188 -5.43 -14.68 3.41
N VAL A 189 -5.54 -15.97 3.07
CA VAL A 189 -6.39 -16.43 1.97
C VAL A 189 -7.88 -16.16 2.26
N ILE A 190 -8.36 -16.48 3.48
CA ILE A 190 -9.76 -16.22 3.85
C ILE A 190 -10.09 -14.72 3.77
N ILE A 191 -9.20 -13.85 4.29
CA ILE A 191 -9.39 -12.39 4.23
C ILE A 191 -9.36 -11.90 2.77
N SER A 192 -8.45 -12.43 1.95
CA SER A 192 -8.34 -12.08 0.54
C SER A 192 -9.59 -12.45 -0.26
N MET A 193 -10.25 -13.57 0.10
CA MET A 193 -11.51 -13.98 -0.54
C MET A 193 -12.74 -13.21 -0.04
N ALA A 194 -12.61 -12.45 1.04
CA ALA A 194 -13.72 -11.70 1.63
C ALA A 194 -14.00 -10.37 0.91
N THR A 195 -13.06 -9.87 0.12
CA THR A 195 -13.19 -8.58 -0.58
C THR A 195 -12.39 -8.57 -1.88
N ASP A 196 -13.04 -8.13 -2.94
CA ASP A 196 -12.43 -7.97 -4.27
C ASP A 196 -11.88 -6.54 -4.48
N CYS A 197 -12.04 -5.66 -3.47
CA CYS A 197 -11.76 -4.25 -3.57
C CYS A 197 -10.41 -3.90 -2.94
N LEU A 198 -9.32 -3.94 -3.71
CA LEU A 198 -7.98 -3.62 -3.23
C LEU A 198 -7.90 -2.21 -2.64
N GLY A 199 -8.57 -1.22 -3.24
CA GLY A 199 -8.59 0.16 -2.75
C GLY A 199 -9.08 0.28 -1.31
N ILE A 200 -10.21 -0.37 -0.97
CA ILE A 200 -10.76 -0.37 0.39
C ILE A 200 -9.80 -1.08 1.37
N VAL A 201 -9.21 -2.20 0.97
CA VAL A 201 -8.23 -2.92 1.80
C VAL A 201 -7.03 -2.03 2.12
N LEU A 202 -6.50 -1.31 1.14
CA LEU A 202 -5.40 -0.38 1.34
C LEU A 202 -5.79 0.80 2.23
N GLN A 203 -7.00 1.35 2.07
CA GLN A 203 -7.54 2.42 2.94
C GLN A 203 -7.62 1.95 4.40
N VAL A 204 -8.26 0.81 4.65
CA VAL A 204 -8.41 0.23 6.00
C VAL A 204 -7.05 -0.02 6.64
N ASN A 205 -6.12 -0.67 5.93
CA ASN A 205 -4.77 -0.90 6.43
C ASN A 205 -4.01 0.42 6.65
N GLY A 206 -4.18 1.39 5.75
CA GLY A 206 -3.55 2.70 5.86
C GLY A 206 -3.95 3.45 7.12
N VAL A 207 -5.25 3.55 7.38
CA VAL A 207 -5.75 4.34 8.53
C VAL A 207 -5.69 3.59 9.85
N LEU A 208 -5.88 2.27 9.88
CA LEU A 208 -5.90 1.49 11.14
C LEU A 208 -4.53 0.97 11.56
N ALA A 209 -3.65 0.63 10.63
CA ALA A 209 -2.35 0.06 10.93
C ALA A 209 -1.20 1.05 10.65
N ALA A 210 -1.12 1.59 9.43
CA ALA A 210 0.02 2.40 9.03
C ALA A 210 0.06 3.77 9.71
N ALA A 211 -1.07 4.47 9.82
CA ALA A 211 -1.09 5.78 10.46
C ALA A 211 -0.67 5.75 11.94
N PRO A 212 -1.17 4.83 12.79
CA PRO A 212 -0.66 4.67 14.15
C PRO A 212 0.82 4.30 14.20
N LEU A 213 1.24 3.35 13.37
CA LEU A 213 2.61 2.82 13.38
C LEU A 213 3.63 3.85 12.89
N ALA A 214 3.27 4.71 11.94
CA ALA A 214 4.15 5.72 11.39
C ALA A 214 4.13 7.03 12.17
N PHE A 215 2.97 7.51 12.61
CA PHE A 215 2.81 8.87 13.14
C PHE A 215 2.51 8.94 14.64
N ILE A 216 2.04 7.85 15.30
CA ILE A 216 1.67 7.88 16.71
C ILE A 216 2.74 7.19 17.56
N ILE A 217 3.07 5.95 17.25
CA ILE A 217 3.96 5.10 18.07
C ILE A 217 5.39 5.69 18.14
N PRO A 218 6.07 6.03 17.01
CA PRO A 218 7.45 6.49 17.08
C PRO A 218 7.63 7.80 17.88
N PRO A 219 6.81 8.86 17.65
CA PRO A 219 6.92 10.07 18.46
C PRO A 219 6.64 9.81 19.94
N PHE A 220 5.70 8.94 20.26
CA PHE A 220 5.39 8.56 21.63
C PHE A 220 6.57 7.84 22.30
N CYS A 221 7.23 6.94 21.59
CA CYS A 221 8.44 6.27 22.08
C CYS A 221 9.57 7.27 22.33
N VAL A 222 9.78 8.22 21.42
CA VAL A 222 10.81 9.29 21.59
C VAL A 222 10.52 10.12 22.83
N MET A 223 9.28 10.57 23.03
CA MET A 223 8.90 11.34 24.22
C MET A 223 9.11 10.56 25.54
N ARG A 224 8.86 9.24 25.50
CA ARG A 224 9.10 8.36 26.67
C ARG A 224 10.57 8.16 26.99
N LEU A 225 11.40 8.03 25.96
CA LEU A 225 12.85 7.82 26.13
C LEU A 225 13.58 9.08 26.61
N GLN A 226 13.11 10.27 26.23
CA GLN A 226 13.74 11.54 26.64
C GLN A 226 13.51 11.90 28.10
N GLN A 227 12.58 11.25 28.81
CA GLN A 227 12.26 11.46 30.24
C GLN A 227 11.98 12.93 30.61
N GLU A 228 11.72 13.79 29.66
CA GLU A 228 11.35 15.19 29.87
C GLU A 228 9.83 15.35 30.05
N ALA A 229 9.38 16.51 30.50
CA ALA A 229 7.94 16.80 30.58
C ALA A 229 7.30 16.72 29.21
N VAL A 230 6.11 16.10 29.13
CA VAL A 230 5.39 15.88 27.87
C VAL A 230 5.22 17.18 27.08
N PHE A 231 4.94 18.30 27.76
CA PHE A 231 4.74 19.63 27.18
C PHE A 231 6.04 20.46 27.09
N SER A 232 7.19 19.83 27.06
CA SER A 232 8.46 20.54 26.79
C SER A 232 8.52 21.03 25.34
N LEU A 233 9.15 22.20 25.11
CA LEU A 233 9.36 22.76 23.77
C LEU A 233 10.05 21.76 22.81
N LYS A 234 10.89 20.89 23.34
CA LYS A 234 11.56 19.83 22.55
C LYS A 234 10.60 18.75 22.04
N ASN A 235 9.48 18.53 22.75
CA ASN A 235 8.49 17.53 22.41
C ASN A 235 7.38 18.04 21.47
N ILE A 236 7.33 19.34 21.17
CA ILE A 236 6.33 19.94 20.29
C ILE A 236 6.25 19.23 18.92
N PRO A 237 7.37 18.96 18.20
CA PRO A 237 7.29 18.25 16.93
C PRO A 237 6.67 16.86 17.05
N CYS A 238 7.00 16.12 18.12
CA CYS A 238 6.46 14.80 18.39
C CYS A 238 4.95 14.85 18.66
N ILE A 239 4.50 15.85 19.43
CA ILE A 239 3.08 16.06 19.71
C ILE A 239 2.31 16.39 18.43
N LEU A 240 2.83 17.30 17.59
CA LEU A 240 2.20 17.69 16.33
C LEU A 240 2.07 16.51 15.36
N ILE A 241 3.13 15.70 15.23
CA ILE A 241 3.10 14.50 14.38
C ILE A 241 2.09 13.47 14.91
N SER A 242 2.06 13.26 16.23
CA SER A 242 1.10 12.34 16.85
C SER A 242 -0.35 12.83 16.66
N LEU A 243 -0.58 14.13 16.85
CA LEU A 243 -1.92 14.73 16.61
C LEU A 243 -2.35 14.59 15.15
N PHE A 244 -1.45 14.86 14.21
CA PHE A 244 -1.68 14.64 12.79
C PHE A 244 -2.07 13.17 12.51
N GLY A 245 -1.33 12.20 13.05
CA GLY A 245 -1.62 10.78 12.91
C GLY A 245 -3.00 10.40 13.47
N ILE A 246 -3.40 10.96 14.62
CA ILE A 246 -4.73 10.74 15.22
C ILE A 246 -5.82 11.30 14.30
N VAL A 247 -5.64 12.51 13.77
CA VAL A 247 -6.63 13.13 12.85
C VAL A 247 -6.77 12.28 11.58
N VAL A 248 -5.66 11.87 10.95
CA VAL A 248 -5.68 11.01 9.76
C VAL A 248 -6.38 9.68 10.05
N MET A 249 -6.09 9.06 11.19
CA MET A 249 -6.72 7.81 11.60
C MET A 249 -8.24 7.98 11.79
N VAL A 250 -8.68 8.96 12.56
CA VAL A 250 -10.11 9.14 12.88
C VAL A 250 -10.90 9.54 11.63
N VAL A 251 -10.45 10.56 10.91
CA VAL A 251 -11.12 11.03 9.69
C VAL A 251 -11.10 9.95 8.61
N GLY A 252 -9.96 9.29 8.42
CA GLY A 252 -9.82 8.21 7.44
C GLY A 252 -10.74 7.02 7.74
N VAL A 253 -10.87 6.60 9.01
CA VAL A 253 -11.81 5.53 9.40
C VAL A 253 -13.25 5.93 9.12
N VAL A 254 -13.65 7.16 9.51
CA VAL A 254 -15.01 7.65 9.27
C VAL A 254 -15.32 7.65 7.77
N MET A 255 -14.41 8.18 6.95
CA MET A 255 -14.60 8.24 5.49
C MET A 255 -14.64 6.85 4.88
N THR A 256 -13.77 5.92 5.30
CA THR A 256 -13.79 4.53 4.82
C THR A 256 -15.11 3.83 5.16
N ILE A 257 -15.66 4.04 6.36
CA ILE A 257 -16.98 3.50 6.73
C ILE A 257 -18.09 4.10 5.86
N LEU A 258 -18.04 5.41 5.61
CA LEU A 258 -19.01 6.06 4.73
C LEU A 258 -18.94 5.53 3.29
N ASP A 259 -17.74 5.29 2.76
CA ASP A 259 -17.54 4.69 1.43
C ASP A 259 -18.16 3.29 1.36
N ILE A 260 -17.92 2.45 2.37
CA ILE A 260 -18.51 1.10 2.44
C ILE A 260 -20.05 1.16 2.54
N VAL A 261 -20.59 2.04 3.38
CA VAL A 261 -22.05 2.18 3.59
C VAL A 261 -22.73 2.75 2.34
N ASN A 262 -22.11 3.71 1.66
CA ASN A 262 -22.64 4.32 0.44
C ASN A 262 -22.48 3.39 -0.79
N GLY A 263 -21.86 2.22 -0.64
CA GLY A 263 -21.68 1.28 -1.73
C GLY A 263 -20.78 1.85 -2.83
N ILE A 264 -19.77 2.65 -2.47
CA ILE A 264 -18.73 3.05 -3.42
C ILE A 264 -18.02 1.78 -3.86
N THR A 265 -18.37 1.34 -5.07
CA THR A 265 -17.99 0.06 -5.62
C THR A 265 -16.69 0.20 -6.39
N CYS A 266 -15.80 -0.72 -6.15
CA CYS A 266 -14.71 -1.04 -7.08
C CYS A 266 -15.30 -1.69 -8.33
N SER A 267 -14.51 -1.80 -9.38
CA SER A 267 -14.93 -2.46 -10.61
C SER A 267 -15.30 -3.94 -10.44
N HIS A 268 -14.91 -4.57 -9.31
CA HIS A 268 -15.08 -6.01 -9.05
C HIS A 268 -14.60 -6.90 -10.21
N GLY A 269 -13.58 -6.43 -10.96
CA GLY A 269 -13.09 -7.11 -12.15
C GLY A 269 -13.98 -6.93 -13.39
N GLU A 270 -15.02 -6.09 -13.34
CA GLU A 270 -15.81 -5.73 -14.52
C GLU A 270 -14.99 -4.82 -15.44
N GLU A 271 -15.09 -5.07 -16.74
CA GLU A 271 -14.42 -4.23 -17.73
C GLU A 271 -14.97 -2.81 -17.72
N MET A 272 -14.06 -1.85 -17.80
CA MET A 272 -14.42 -0.45 -17.89
C MET A 272 -15.26 -0.15 -19.14
N PRO A 273 -16.25 0.75 -19.07
CA PRO A 273 -17.16 1.03 -20.18
C PRO A 273 -16.45 1.41 -21.49
N TYR A 274 -15.29 2.06 -21.39
CA TYR A 274 -14.49 2.46 -22.56
C TYR A 274 -13.74 1.29 -23.23
N CYS A 275 -13.69 0.11 -22.59
CA CYS A 275 -13.09 -1.10 -23.13
C CYS A 275 -14.08 -1.90 -24.01
N MET A 276 -15.38 -1.68 -23.84
CA MET A 276 -16.43 -2.38 -24.61
C MET A 276 -16.54 -1.76 -26.00
N THR A 277 -15.74 -2.24 -26.97
CA THR A 277 -15.83 -1.85 -28.36
C THR A 277 -17.04 -2.52 -29.02
N GLY A 278 -18.13 -1.80 -29.15
CA GLY A 278 -19.28 -2.24 -29.94
C GLY A 278 -20.52 -1.40 -29.67
N ASN A 279 -20.79 -0.38 -30.50
CA ASN A 279 -22.08 0.34 -30.67
C ASN A 279 -22.88 0.77 -29.41
N THR A 280 -22.33 0.70 -28.24
CA THR A 280 -22.97 1.26 -27.05
C THR A 280 -22.42 2.66 -26.86
N THR A 281 -23.16 3.59 -27.37
CA THR A 281 -22.97 5.03 -27.48
C THR A 281 -22.39 5.68 -26.21
N LEU A 282 -21.69 6.77 -26.41
CA LEU A 282 -21.28 7.84 -25.46
C LEU A 282 -22.30 8.12 -24.34
N SER A 283 -23.55 7.75 -24.51
CA SER A 283 -24.68 7.80 -23.59
C SER A 283 -24.49 6.94 -22.33
N THR A 284 -23.85 5.78 -22.41
CA THR A 284 -23.62 4.90 -21.24
C THR A 284 -22.43 5.37 -20.42
N ALA A 285 -21.39 5.91 -21.04
CA ALA A 285 -20.27 6.51 -20.33
C ALA A 285 -20.73 7.77 -19.52
N HIS A 286 -21.58 8.61 -20.13
CA HIS A 286 -22.22 9.72 -19.45
C HIS A 286 -23.22 9.29 -18.36
N ALA A 287 -23.90 8.17 -18.53
CA ALA A 287 -24.77 7.62 -17.49
C ALA A 287 -23.98 7.12 -16.26
N TYR A 288 -22.81 6.52 -16.49
CA TYR A 288 -21.91 6.09 -15.42
C TYR A 288 -21.32 7.29 -14.66
N LEU A 289 -20.91 8.35 -15.37
CA LEU A 289 -20.44 9.61 -14.79
C LEU A 289 -21.56 10.29 -13.98
N ASN A 290 -22.79 10.32 -14.49
CA ASN A 290 -23.93 10.90 -13.77
C ASN A 290 -24.38 10.07 -12.55
N THR A 291 -24.14 8.77 -12.50
CA THR A 291 -24.40 7.95 -11.32
C THR A 291 -23.28 8.11 -10.29
N SER A 292 -22.03 8.18 -10.71
CA SER A 292 -20.88 8.46 -9.82
C SER A 292 -20.94 9.87 -9.23
N SER A 293 -21.30 10.89 -10.02
CA SER A 293 -21.42 12.27 -9.55
C SER A 293 -22.68 12.53 -8.70
N ARG A 294 -23.75 11.74 -8.85
CA ARG A 294 -24.95 11.86 -7.98
C ARG A 294 -24.73 11.33 -6.57
N HIS A 295 -23.74 10.46 -6.36
CA HIS A 295 -23.40 9.99 -5.01
C HIS A 295 -22.47 10.96 -4.26
N THR A 296 -21.91 11.97 -4.93
CA THR A 296 -21.07 13.01 -4.29
C THR A 296 -21.86 14.26 -3.83
N THR A 297 -23.12 14.40 -4.20
CA THR A 297 -23.98 15.46 -3.64
C THR A 297 -24.60 15.00 -2.32
N THR A 298 -23.90 15.25 -1.22
CA THR A 298 -24.47 15.25 0.14
C THR A 298 -25.77 16.05 0.20
N PRO A 299 -26.83 15.54 0.84
CA PRO A 299 -27.99 16.39 1.18
C PRO A 299 -27.51 17.48 2.12
N ALA A 300 -27.75 18.73 1.73
CA ALA A 300 -27.55 19.88 2.60
C ALA A 300 -28.35 19.66 3.88
N PHE A 301 -27.66 19.69 5.02
CA PHE A 301 -28.31 19.81 6.32
C PHE A 301 -29.07 21.14 6.36
N THR A 302 -30.39 21.07 6.36
CA THR A 302 -31.28 22.10 6.88
C THR A 302 -31.59 21.79 8.32
#